data_b2002dabdc991290b95b33c42a9dc5d0
#
_entry.id   b2002dabdc991290b95b33c42a9dc5d0
#
_cell.length_a   1.000
_cell.length_b   1.000
_cell.length_c   1.000
_cell.angle_alpha   90.00
_cell.angle_beta   90.00
_cell.angle_gamma   90.00
#
_symmetry.space_group_name_H-M   'P 1'
#
loop_
_entity.id
_entity.type
_entity.pdbx_description
1 polymer ?
#
loop_
_entity_poly.entity_id
_entity_poly.type
_entity_poly.pdbx_seq_one_letter_code
_entity_poly.pdbx_strand_id
1 'polypeptide(L)'
;MLTVIAEICVRPGRRSAVIEEIEKLIPLVLQEEGCGRYLPLVDHIAQIPWKQHSPDSIFMIEHWDSMRHLEEHQQSPHMEKHRSLIKDDVVEVKIFVLEATRQ
;
A
#
# COMPACT_ATOMS: atom_id res chain seq x y z
N MET A 1 -1.32 14.95 -10.30
CA MET A 1 -1.39 13.54 -9.86
C MET A 1 -0.45 13.31 -8.69
N LEU A 2 -0.91 12.62 -7.69
CA LEU A 2 -0.10 12.24 -6.53
C LEU A 2 0.38 10.80 -6.69
N THR A 3 1.58 10.53 -6.20
CA THR A 3 2.09 9.17 -6.05
C THR A 3 2.22 8.89 -4.56
N VAL A 4 1.59 7.82 -4.10
CA VAL A 4 1.70 7.37 -2.72
C VAL A 4 2.60 6.15 -2.68
N ILE A 5 3.56 6.17 -1.77
CA ILE A 5 4.34 4.99 -1.42
C ILE A 5 4.03 4.70 0.05
N ALA A 6 3.55 3.51 0.32
CA ALA A 6 3.29 3.10 1.69
C ALA A 6 4.09 1.84 2.00
N GLU A 7 4.79 1.85 3.11
CA GLU A 7 5.45 0.64 3.60
C GLU A 7 4.63 0.07 4.76
N ILE A 8 4.12 -1.12 4.56
CA ILE A 8 3.33 -1.84 5.56
C ILE A 8 4.25 -2.89 6.16
N CYS A 9 4.68 -2.67 7.41
CA CYS A 9 5.52 -3.62 8.12
C CYS A 9 4.61 -4.59 8.87
N VAL A 10 4.80 -5.88 8.62
CA VAL A 10 3.97 -6.92 9.23
C VAL A 10 4.80 -7.80 10.16
N ARG A 11 4.11 -8.57 10.99
CA ARG A 11 4.76 -9.55 11.85
C ARG A 11 5.49 -10.58 11.00
N PRO A 12 6.62 -11.11 11.49
CA PRO A 12 7.35 -12.14 10.76
C PRO A 12 6.44 -13.29 10.33
N GLY A 13 6.53 -13.65 9.04
CA GLY A 13 5.76 -14.76 8.47
C GLY A 13 4.32 -14.43 8.10
N ARG A 14 3.86 -13.18 8.31
CA ARG A 14 2.47 -12.81 8.01
C ARG A 14 2.28 -12.07 6.69
N ARG A 15 3.35 -11.86 5.94
CA ARG A 15 3.28 -11.09 4.70
C ARG A 15 2.29 -11.66 3.68
N SER A 16 2.34 -12.97 3.45
CA SER A 16 1.44 -13.62 2.50
C SER A 16 -0.03 -13.48 2.88
N ALA A 17 -0.35 -13.60 4.18
CA ALA A 17 -1.72 -13.45 4.66
C ALA A 17 -2.24 -12.04 4.44
N VAL A 18 -1.41 -11.03 4.70
CA VAL A 18 -1.79 -9.63 4.47
C VAL A 18 -1.93 -9.34 2.97
N ILE A 19 -1.04 -9.87 2.14
CA ILE A 19 -1.15 -9.73 0.68
C ILE A 19 -2.47 -10.30 0.17
N GLU A 20 -2.91 -11.44 0.66
CA GLU A 20 -4.20 -12.02 0.27
C GLU A 20 -5.36 -11.06 0.53
N GLU A 21 -5.34 -10.38 1.68
CA GLU A 21 -6.37 -9.38 1.99
C GLU A 21 -6.25 -8.14 1.09
N ILE A 22 -5.03 -7.72 0.78
CA ILE A 22 -4.81 -6.60 -0.16
C ILE A 22 -5.35 -6.96 -1.55
N GLU A 23 -5.10 -8.17 -2.02
CA GLU A 23 -5.58 -8.61 -3.34
C GLU A 23 -7.10 -8.57 -3.45
N LYS A 24 -7.81 -8.91 -2.38
CA LYS A 24 -9.28 -8.79 -2.33
C LYS A 24 -9.73 -7.34 -2.37
N LEU A 25 -8.93 -6.44 -1.83
CA LEU A 25 -9.24 -5.01 -1.76
C LEU A 25 -9.03 -4.31 -3.11
N ILE A 26 -8.02 -4.72 -3.87
CA ILE A 26 -7.61 -4.03 -5.10
C ILE A 26 -8.76 -3.71 -6.07
N PRO A 27 -9.65 -4.65 -6.42
CA PRO A 27 -10.74 -4.33 -7.36
C PRO A 27 -11.65 -3.21 -6.87
N LEU A 28 -11.88 -3.12 -5.56
CA LEU A 28 -12.72 -2.09 -4.98
C LEU A 28 -12.03 -0.73 -5.04
N VAL A 29 -10.72 -0.69 -4.75
CA VAL A 29 -9.96 0.55 -4.79
C VAL A 29 -9.83 1.07 -6.23
N LEU A 30 -9.59 0.20 -7.19
CA LEU A 30 -9.47 0.61 -8.60
C LEU A 30 -10.75 1.22 -9.16
N GLN A 31 -11.90 0.96 -8.54
CA GLN A 31 -13.17 1.57 -8.93
C GLN A 31 -13.40 2.93 -8.26
N GLU A 32 -12.57 3.32 -7.30
CA GLU A 32 -12.69 4.62 -6.65
C GLU A 32 -12.36 5.75 -7.62
N GLU A 33 -13.12 6.85 -7.51
CA GLU A 33 -12.87 8.02 -8.32
C GLU A 33 -11.46 8.55 -8.04
N GLY A 34 -10.73 8.86 -9.11
CA GLY A 34 -9.39 9.43 -9.00
C GLY A 34 -8.27 8.43 -8.80
N CYS A 35 -8.57 7.13 -8.70
CA CYS A 35 -7.54 6.10 -8.57
C CYS A 35 -6.97 5.72 -9.92
N GLY A 36 -5.67 5.96 -10.13
CA GLY A 36 -4.97 5.59 -11.35
C GLY A 36 -4.15 4.31 -11.21
N ARG A 37 -3.71 4.00 -9.99
CA ARG A 37 -2.91 2.80 -9.72
C ARG A 37 -3.03 2.42 -8.25
N TYR A 38 -3.05 1.13 -8.00
CA TYR A 38 -3.04 0.60 -6.63
C TYR A 38 -2.40 -0.78 -6.67
N LEU A 39 -1.10 -0.86 -6.36
CA LEU A 39 -0.30 -2.07 -6.61
C LEU A 39 0.59 -2.40 -5.42
N PRO A 40 0.49 -3.62 -4.88
CA PRO A 40 1.42 -4.09 -3.85
C PRO A 40 2.72 -4.59 -4.47
N LEU A 41 3.83 -4.27 -3.81
CA LEU A 41 5.17 -4.68 -4.19
C LEU A 41 5.83 -5.35 -3.00
N VAL A 42 6.69 -6.33 -3.26
CA VAL A 42 7.48 -6.97 -2.22
C VAL A 42 8.95 -6.93 -2.58
N ASP A 43 9.77 -7.14 -1.58
CA ASP A 43 11.22 -7.17 -1.74
C ASP A 43 11.63 -8.22 -2.77
N HIS A 44 12.53 -7.84 -3.68
CA HIS A 44 13.10 -8.77 -4.66
C HIS A 44 14.03 -9.74 -3.94
N ILE A 45 14.09 -10.98 -4.40
CA ILE A 45 14.86 -12.05 -3.75
C ILE A 45 16.38 -11.92 -3.90
N ALA A 46 16.87 -11.01 -4.74
CA ALA A 46 18.30 -10.85 -4.97
C ALA A 46 19.06 -10.50 -3.69
N GLN A 47 20.19 -11.18 -3.48
CA GLN A 47 21.06 -10.98 -2.32
C GLN A 47 22.27 -10.17 -2.78
N ILE A 48 22.10 -8.85 -2.83
CA ILE A 48 23.17 -7.92 -3.27
C ILE A 48 23.50 -6.94 -2.15
N PRO A 49 24.80 -6.60 -1.95
CA PRO A 49 25.23 -5.86 -0.76
C PRO A 49 24.61 -4.47 -0.60
N TRP A 50 24.31 -3.76 -1.71
CA TRP A 50 23.75 -2.40 -1.66
C TRP A 50 22.24 -2.38 -1.54
N LYS A 51 21.58 -3.52 -1.55
CA LYS A 51 20.12 -3.60 -1.49
C LYS A 51 19.65 -3.69 -0.04
N GLN A 52 18.64 -2.88 0.30
CA GLN A 52 17.92 -3.04 1.57
C GLN A 52 17.07 -4.30 1.50
N HIS A 53 17.08 -5.09 2.55
CA HIS A 53 16.29 -6.32 2.65
C HIS A 53 15.11 -6.07 3.59
N SER A 54 13.89 -6.33 3.11
CA SER A 54 12.67 -6.06 3.86
C SER A 54 11.66 -7.22 3.68
N PRO A 55 11.98 -8.40 4.24
CA PRO A 55 11.16 -9.61 4.04
C PRO A 55 9.79 -9.54 4.68
N ASP A 56 9.59 -8.66 5.66
CA ASP A 56 8.32 -8.52 6.37
C ASP A 56 7.63 -7.21 6.05
N SER A 57 7.91 -6.64 4.88
CA SER A 57 7.27 -5.42 4.41
C SER A 57 6.52 -5.66 3.11
N ILE A 58 5.43 -4.89 2.93
CA ILE A 58 4.70 -4.78 1.68
C ILE A 58 4.72 -3.30 1.34
N PHE A 59 5.10 -2.98 0.10
CA PHE A 59 5.12 -1.60 -0.37
C PHE A 59 3.94 -1.41 -1.32
N MET A 60 3.10 -0.41 -1.03
CA MET A 60 2.04 -0.02 -1.96
C MET A 60 2.55 1.13 -2.82
N ILE A 61 2.32 1.04 -4.12
CA ILE A 61 2.45 2.20 -5.01
C ILE A 61 1.06 2.55 -5.51
N GLU A 62 0.68 3.83 -5.34
CA GLU A 62 -0.67 4.30 -5.66
C GLU A 62 -0.59 5.61 -6.42
N HIS A 63 -1.52 5.80 -7.35
CA HIS A 63 -1.68 7.09 -8.04
C HIS A 63 -3.07 7.62 -7.80
N TRP A 64 -3.16 8.88 -7.37
CA TRP A 64 -4.43 9.56 -7.11
C TRP A 64 -4.45 10.92 -7.82
N ASP A 65 -5.61 11.28 -8.36
CA ASP A 65 -5.73 12.52 -9.10
C ASP A 65 -5.53 13.75 -8.22
N SER A 66 -5.92 13.68 -6.94
CA SER A 66 -5.80 14.80 -6.01
C SER A 66 -5.79 14.32 -4.56
N MET A 67 -5.44 15.23 -3.65
CA MET A 67 -5.53 14.95 -2.20
C MET A 67 -6.95 14.62 -1.77
N ARG A 68 -7.96 15.28 -2.35
CA ARG A 68 -9.36 14.98 -2.03
C ARG A 68 -9.68 13.52 -2.32
N HIS A 69 -9.27 13.01 -3.47
CA HIS A 69 -9.49 11.60 -3.81
C HIS A 69 -8.77 10.65 -2.87
N LEU A 70 -7.53 10.99 -2.49
CA LEU A 70 -6.78 10.19 -1.53
C LEU A 70 -7.45 10.17 -0.15
N GLU A 71 -7.92 11.32 0.32
CA GLU A 71 -8.61 11.41 1.60
C GLU A 71 -9.92 10.62 1.60
N GLU A 72 -10.68 10.70 0.50
CA GLU A 72 -11.90 9.91 0.35
C GLU A 72 -11.59 8.41 0.37
N HIS A 73 -10.50 8.00 -0.28
CA HIS A 73 -10.02 6.62 -0.23
C HIS A 73 -9.76 6.16 1.20
N GLN A 74 -9.03 6.97 1.96
CA GLN A 74 -8.65 6.61 3.33
C GLN A 74 -9.88 6.45 4.24
N GLN A 75 -10.98 7.11 3.92
CA GLN A 75 -12.20 7.06 4.72
C GLN A 75 -13.24 6.09 4.17
N SER A 76 -12.94 5.39 3.08
CA SER A 76 -13.90 4.49 2.45
C SER A 76 -14.26 3.29 3.34
N PRO A 77 -15.50 2.78 3.24
CA PRO A 77 -15.91 1.62 4.04
C PRO A 77 -15.04 0.38 3.80
N HIS A 78 -14.61 0.14 2.56
CA HIS A 78 -13.76 -1.01 2.28
C HIS A 78 -12.36 -0.86 2.87
N MET A 79 -11.82 0.35 2.99
CA MET A 79 -10.55 0.57 3.67
C MET A 79 -10.68 0.36 5.18
N GLU A 80 -11.76 0.83 5.79
CA GLU A 80 -12.01 0.58 7.21
C GLU A 80 -12.08 -0.91 7.51
N LYS A 81 -12.83 -1.64 6.71
CA LYS A 81 -12.95 -3.09 6.85
C LYS A 81 -11.59 -3.77 6.67
N HIS A 82 -10.86 -3.37 5.64
CA HIS A 82 -9.53 -3.92 5.37
C HIS A 82 -8.59 -3.72 6.55
N ARG A 83 -8.53 -2.51 7.08
CA ARG A 83 -7.67 -2.22 8.24
C ARG A 83 -8.02 -3.08 9.44
N SER A 84 -9.31 -3.31 9.68
CA SER A 84 -9.75 -4.20 10.76
C SER A 84 -9.29 -5.65 10.56
N LEU A 85 -9.33 -6.11 9.31
CA LEU A 85 -8.96 -7.50 9.00
C LEU A 85 -7.46 -7.77 9.19
N ILE A 86 -6.62 -6.78 8.96
CA ILE A 86 -5.16 -6.97 9.02
C ILE A 86 -4.50 -6.40 10.27
N LYS A 87 -5.24 -5.74 11.15
CA LYS A 87 -4.67 -4.97 12.28
C LYS A 87 -3.75 -5.79 13.19
N ASP A 88 -4.07 -7.06 13.40
CA ASP A 88 -3.27 -7.90 14.30
C ASP A 88 -1.95 -8.35 13.67
N ASP A 89 -1.82 -8.26 12.35
CA ASP A 89 -0.62 -8.62 11.62
C ASP A 89 0.27 -7.43 11.28
N VAL A 90 -0.24 -6.21 11.41
CA VAL A 90 0.49 -4.99 11.04
C VAL A 90 1.18 -4.40 12.26
N VAL A 91 2.48 -4.16 12.12
CA VAL A 91 3.32 -3.56 13.18
C VAL A 91 3.39 -2.04 13.01
N GLU A 92 3.55 -1.57 11.77
CA GLU A 92 3.74 -0.16 11.46
C GLU A 92 3.37 0.10 10.01
N VAL A 93 2.87 1.30 9.73
CA VAL A 93 2.63 1.77 8.36
C VAL A 93 3.28 3.13 8.21
N LYS A 94 4.09 3.29 7.17
CA LYS A 94 4.69 4.58 6.80
C LYS A 94 4.12 4.99 5.45
N ILE A 95 3.57 6.19 5.37
CA ILE A 95 2.92 6.68 4.15
C ILE A 95 3.62 7.93 3.67
N PHE A 96 4.04 7.91 2.40
CA PHE A 96 4.66 9.05 1.73
C PHE A 96 3.72 9.49 0.60
N VAL A 97 3.35 10.77 0.63
CA VAL A 97 2.54 11.38 -0.42
C VAL A 97 3.46 12.29 -1.23
N LEU A 98 3.66 11.94 -2.48
CA LEU A 98 4.72 12.49 -3.29
C LEU A 98 4.18 13.09 -4.58
N GLU A 99 4.87 14.12 -5.06
CA GLU A 99 4.57 14.74 -6.34
C GLU A 99 5.87 14.84 -7.16
N ALA A 100 5.74 14.76 -8.48
CA ALA A 100 6.91 14.98 -9.33
C ALA A 100 7.41 16.42 -9.14
N THR A 101 8.73 16.60 -9.10
CA THR A 101 9.33 17.93 -8.99
C THR A 101 9.10 18.73 -10.25
N ARG A 102 8.90 18.06 -11.39
CA ARG A 102 8.59 18.64 -12.69
C ARG A 102 7.65 17.76 -13.48
N GLN A 103 6.83 18.40 -14.24
CA GLN A 103 5.93 17.74 -15.17
C GLN A 103 6.59 17.58 -16.54
#